data_9fbead62810e5b0c4370071b19b43cbb
#
_entry.id   9fbead62810e5b0c4370071b19b43cbb
#
_cell.length_a   1.000
_cell.length_b   1.000
_cell.length_c   1.000
_cell.angle_alpha   90.00
_cell.angle_beta   90.00
_cell.angle_gamma   90.00
#
_symmetry.space_group_name_H-M   'P 1'
#
loop_
_entity.id
_entity.type
_entity.pdbx_description
1 polymer ?
#
loop_
_entity_poly.entity_id
_entity_poly.type
_entity_poly.pdbx_seq_one_letter_code
_entity_poly.pdbx_strand_id
1 'polypeptide(L)'
;MPEAARLPVLAPRTGRSWWLQHSVERFDQQQTPEAFLLGPVLQECSQRFAAGPGGVGLLGLEMGGQGALRLAYRHPTVFPVAAAINPAIDFHLGMRSGHDWDDGELFDTLWEIFPDVEQARQETAILHVHPLNWPRHQWFASDPADHRWRDGAERLDSKLIALGIPHTALFDQPTNDDFLTTAAEAAVQFMVNALDAESRRVC
;
A
#
# COMPACT_ATOMS: atom_id res chain seq x y z
N MET A 1 -27.91 8.08 13.76
CA MET A 1 -26.58 7.56 13.38
C MET A 1 -26.65 7.28 11.90
N PRO A 2 -25.79 7.85 11.04
CA PRO A 2 -25.76 7.44 9.64
C PRO A 2 -25.43 5.94 9.62
N GLU A 3 -26.11 5.20 8.78
CA GLU A 3 -25.87 3.78 8.55
C GLU A 3 -24.39 3.62 8.18
N ALA A 4 -23.66 2.81 8.94
CA ALA A 4 -22.22 2.61 8.69
C ALA A 4 -22.07 2.10 7.26
N ALA A 5 -21.42 2.88 6.40
CA ALA A 5 -21.19 2.49 5.02
C ALA A 5 -20.45 1.15 4.99
N ARG A 6 -21.08 0.12 4.43
CA ARG A 6 -20.53 -1.22 4.35
C ARG A 6 -19.82 -1.38 3.03
N LEU A 7 -18.50 -1.29 3.03
CA LEU A 7 -17.70 -1.70 1.89
C LEU A 7 -17.47 -3.22 1.94
N PRO A 8 -17.66 -3.93 0.83
CA PRO A 8 -17.18 -5.28 0.72
C PRO A 8 -15.65 -5.30 0.74
N VAL A 9 -15.06 -6.27 1.43
CA VAL A 9 -13.60 -6.39 1.58
C VAL A 9 -13.15 -7.78 1.15
N LEU A 10 -12.12 -7.84 0.32
CA LEU A 10 -11.33 -9.03 0.06
C LEU A 10 -9.95 -8.85 0.69
N ALA A 11 -9.50 -9.84 1.45
CA ALA A 11 -8.17 -9.87 2.06
C ALA A 11 -7.35 -11.03 1.45
N PRO A 12 -6.70 -10.81 0.31
CA PRO A 12 -5.90 -11.85 -0.33
C PRO A 12 -4.64 -12.14 0.49
N ARG A 13 -4.18 -13.39 0.47
CA ARG A 13 -2.98 -13.82 1.17
C ARG A 13 -1.91 -14.23 0.16
N THR A 14 -0.76 -13.58 0.22
CA THR A 14 0.41 -13.87 -0.62
C THR A 14 1.66 -14.13 0.21
N GLY A 15 1.50 -14.39 1.51
CA GLY A 15 2.63 -14.50 2.42
C GLY A 15 3.47 -13.22 2.46
N ARG A 16 4.77 -13.37 2.64
CA ARG A 16 5.73 -12.25 2.66
C ARG A 16 6.24 -11.90 1.25
N SER A 17 5.34 -11.73 0.30
CA SER A 17 5.66 -11.52 -1.12
C SER A 17 5.96 -10.07 -1.48
N TRP A 18 5.79 -9.13 -0.54
CA TRP A 18 5.95 -7.69 -0.75
C TRP A 18 5.08 -7.10 -1.87
N TRP A 19 4.12 -7.89 -2.37
CA TRP A 19 3.19 -7.50 -3.44
C TRP A 19 3.89 -7.07 -4.73
N LEU A 20 4.98 -7.76 -5.06
CA LEU A 20 5.88 -7.40 -6.15
C LEU A 20 5.52 -8.09 -7.47
N GLN A 21 6.17 -7.64 -8.54
CA GLN A 21 6.11 -8.26 -9.87
C GLN A 21 7.15 -9.38 -10.04
N HIS A 22 7.70 -9.86 -8.93
CA HIS A 22 8.65 -10.97 -8.91
C HIS A 22 7.95 -12.25 -8.46
N SER A 23 8.35 -13.39 -9.02
CA SER A 23 7.91 -14.69 -8.52
C SER A 23 8.48 -14.90 -7.13
N VAL A 24 7.64 -15.32 -6.20
CA VAL A 24 8.01 -15.65 -4.83
C VAL A 24 7.66 -17.12 -4.63
N GLU A 25 8.66 -17.98 -4.44
CA GLU A 25 8.46 -19.44 -4.39
C GLU A 25 7.45 -19.85 -3.32
N ARG A 26 7.46 -19.18 -2.18
CA ARG A 26 6.52 -19.44 -1.07
C ARG A 26 5.09 -18.97 -1.34
N PHE A 27 4.87 -18.19 -2.41
CA PHE A 27 3.54 -17.79 -2.83
C PHE A 27 3.07 -18.63 -4.03
N ASP A 28 3.72 -18.45 -5.17
CA ASP A 28 3.41 -19.16 -6.41
C ASP A 28 4.60 -19.06 -7.37
N GLN A 29 4.98 -20.18 -7.98
CA GLN A 29 6.12 -20.21 -8.92
C GLN A 29 5.76 -19.71 -10.32
N GLN A 30 4.47 -19.68 -10.68
CA GLN A 30 3.98 -19.33 -12.02
C GLN A 30 3.31 -17.95 -12.06
N GLN A 31 2.88 -17.43 -10.92
CA GLN A 31 2.15 -16.17 -10.83
C GLN A 31 2.80 -15.21 -9.82
N THR A 32 3.05 -13.98 -10.25
CA THR A 32 3.53 -12.95 -9.32
C THR A 32 2.41 -12.42 -8.44
N PRO A 33 2.69 -11.94 -7.22
CA PRO A 33 1.68 -11.33 -6.35
C PRO A 33 0.93 -10.16 -7.00
N GLU A 34 1.62 -9.34 -7.80
CA GLU A 34 1.01 -8.26 -8.58
C GLU A 34 0.04 -8.82 -9.64
N ALA A 35 0.45 -9.82 -10.41
CA ALA A 35 -0.41 -10.45 -11.41
C ALA A 35 -1.63 -11.15 -10.79
N PHE A 36 -1.46 -11.75 -9.61
CA PHE A 36 -2.55 -12.34 -8.84
C PHE A 36 -3.59 -11.28 -8.45
N LEU A 37 -3.15 -10.11 -8.01
CA LEU A 37 -4.05 -9.02 -7.64
C LEU A 37 -4.78 -8.44 -8.87
N LEU A 38 -4.05 -8.19 -9.96
CA LEU A 38 -4.59 -7.62 -11.20
C LEU A 38 -5.50 -8.58 -11.98
N GLY A 39 -5.36 -9.86 -11.79
CA GLY A 39 -6.16 -10.90 -12.46
C GLY A 39 -7.19 -11.51 -11.51
N PRO A 40 -6.87 -12.64 -10.85
CA PRO A 40 -7.83 -13.40 -10.04
C PRO A 40 -8.57 -12.57 -8.98
N VAL A 41 -7.88 -11.69 -8.24
CA VAL A 41 -8.52 -10.89 -7.17
C VAL A 41 -9.49 -9.86 -7.75
N LEU A 42 -9.11 -9.12 -8.80
CA LEU A 42 -10.02 -8.19 -9.47
C LEU A 42 -11.20 -8.92 -10.14
N GLN A 43 -10.98 -10.10 -10.70
CA GLN A 43 -12.05 -10.91 -11.25
C GLN A 43 -13.05 -11.29 -10.14
N GLU A 44 -12.58 -11.70 -8.98
CA GLU A 44 -13.42 -12.02 -7.83
C GLU A 44 -14.19 -10.79 -7.31
N CYS A 45 -13.54 -9.60 -7.27
CA CYS A 45 -14.22 -8.34 -6.96
C CYS A 45 -15.37 -8.08 -7.93
N SER A 46 -15.13 -8.26 -9.21
CA SER A 46 -16.15 -8.05 -10.26
C SER A 46 -17.30 -9.02 -10.13
N GLN A 47 -17.03 -10.29 -9.89
CA GLN A 47 -18.05 -11.34 -9.80
C GLN A 47 -18.92 -11.22 -8.54
N ARG A 48 -18.31 -10.93 -7.38
CA ARG A 48 -19.03 -10.87 -6.11
C ARG A 48 -19.68 -9.53 -5.81
N PHE A 49 -19.04 -8.45 -6.24
CA PHE A 49 -19.41 -7.10 -5.79
C PHE A 49 -19.72 -6.14 -6.95
N ALA A 50 -19.68 -6.62 -8.18
CA ALA A 50 -19.78 -5.80 -9.38
C ALA A 50 -18.76 -4.63 -9.42
N ALA A 51 -17.62 -4.80 -8.75
CA ALA A 51 -16.55 -3.81 -8.66
C ALA A 51 -15.38 -4.22 -9.58
N GLY A 52 -15.17 -3.49 -10.65
CA GLY A 52 -14.08 -3.69 -11.62
C GLY A 52 -12.97 -2.65 -11.47
N PRO A 53 -12.04 -2.60 -12.46
CA PRO A 53 -11.02 -1.55 -12.53
C PRO A 53 -11.64 -0.15 -12.40
N GLY A 54 -11.01 0.70 -11.57
CA GLY A 54 -11.52 2.02 -11.25
C GLY A 54 -12.51 2.09 -10.09
N GLY A 55 -13.15 0.98 -9.73
CA GLY A 55 -14.07 0.86 -8.60
C GLY A 55 -13.52 0.10 -7.39
N VAL A 56 -12.24 -0.24 -7.40
CA VAL A 56 -11.55 -0.95 -6.31
C VAL A 56 -10.48 -0.06 -5.70
N GLY A 57 -10.45 0.01 -4.39
CA GLY A 57 -9.40 0.68 -3.63
C GLY A 57 -8.51 -0.32 -2.90
N LEU A 58 -7.28 0.09 -2.60
CA LEU A 58 -6.31 -0.70 -1.86
C LEU A 58 -6.09 -0.12 -0.47
N LEU A 59 -6.15 -0.97 0.56
CA LEU A 59 -5.79 -0.62 1.93
C LEU A 59 -4.79 -1.64 2.46
N GLY A 60 -3.70 -1.17 3.02
CA GLY A 60 -2.67 -2.04 3.57
C GLY A 60 -1.99 -1.50 4.81
N LEU A 61 -1.39 -2.41 5.57
CA LEU A 61 -0.60 -2.15 6.76
C LEU A 61 0.85 -2.61 6.51
N GLU A 62 1.84 -1.83 6.91
CA GLU A 62 3.26 -2.11 6.78
C GLU A 62 3.66 -2.58 5.36
N MET A 63 4.06 -3.87 5.22
CA MET A 63 4.33 -4.50 3.91
C MET A 63 3.12 -4.38 2.96
N GLY A 64 1.90 -4.58 3.48
CA GLY A 64 0.67 -4.40 2.71
C GLY A 64 0.44 -2.93 2.34
N GLY A 65 0.82 -1.98 3.19
CA GLY A 65 0.77 -0.54 2.93
C GLY A 65 1.72 -0.12 1.80
N GLN A 66 2.96 -0.61 1.84
CA GLN A 66 3.93 -0.46 0.75
C GLN A 66 3.37 -1.02 -0.56
N GLY A 67 2.81 -2.25 -0.51
CA GLY A 67 2.21 -2.90 -1.68
C GLY A 67 1.02 -2.13 -2.24
N ALA A 68 0.11 -1.66 -1.38
CA ALA A 68 -1.06 -0.87 -1.78
C ALA A 68 -0.67 0.41 -2.50
N LEU A 69 0.27 1.18 -1.95
CA LEU A 69 0.76 2.42 -2.57
C LEU A 69 1.49 2.13 -3.88
N ARG A 70 2.42 1.15 -3.89
CA ARG A 70 3.16 0.77 -5.08
C ARG A 70 2.24 0.36 -6.24
N LEU A 71 1.27 -0.50 -5.96
CA LEU A 71 0.32 -0.97 -6.97
C LEU A 71 -0.57 0.16 -7.48
N ALA A 72 -1.02 1.05 -6.60
CA ALA A 72 -1.80 2.22 -7.01
C ALA A 72 -0.99 3.20 -7.86
N TYR A 73 0.30 3.44 -7.56
CA TYR A 73 1.16 4.28 -8.40
C TYR A 73 1.47 3.63 -9.76
N ARG A 74 1.60 2.32 -9.83
CA ARG A 74 1.80 1.60 -11.10
C ARG A 74 0.54 1.49 -11.95
N HIS A 75 -0.61 1.37 -11.31
CA HIS A 75 -1.91 1.11 -11.96
C HIS A 75 -3.00 2.09 -11.49
N PRO A 76 -2.80 3.43 -11.58
CA PRO A 76 -3.69 4.42 -10.96
C PRO A 76 -5.09 4.47 -11.58
N THR A 77 -5.26 3.99 -12.80
CA THR A 77 -6.58 3.86 -13.43
C THR A 77 -7.35 2.62 -12.96
N VAL A 78 -6.63 1.60 -12.51
CA VAL A 78 -7.21 0.37 -11.95
C VAL A 78 -7.54 0.58 -10.47
N PHE A 79 -6.61 1.19 -9.74
CA PHE A 79 -6.70 1.47 -8.29
C PHE A 79 -6.62 2.98 -8.04
N PRO A 80 -7.72 3.71 -8.24
CA PRO A 80 -7.71 5.17 -8.07
C PRO A 80 -7.68 5.60 -6.60
N VAL A 81 -7.89 4.67 -5.67
CA VAL A 81 -7.95 4.92 -4.23
C VAL A 81 -6.95 4.01 -3.51
N ALA A 82 -6.06 4.61 -2.74
CA ALA A 82 -5.08 3.88 -1.93
C ALA A 82 -4.97 4.46 -0.52
N ALA A 83 -4.95 3.59 0.49
CA ALA A 83 -4.69 3.94 1.87
C ALA A 83 -3.62 3.03 2.47
N ALA A 84 -2.74 3.58 3.32
CA ALA A 84 -1.67 2.83 3.94
C ALA A 84 -1.44 3.27 5.39
N ILE A 85 -1.21 2.29 6.27
CA ILE A 85 -0.87 2.52 7.68
C ILE A 85 0.53 1.97 7.90
N ASN A 86 1.42 2.78 8.48
CA ASN A 86 2.83 2.45 8.67
C ASN A 86 3.48 1.81 7.42
N PRO A 87 3.35 2.42 6.22
CA PRO A 87 3.81 1.77 5.00
C PRO A 87 5.32 1.56 5.02
N ALA A 88 5.75 0.31 4.78
CA ALA A 88 7.15 -0.10 4.77
C ALA A 88 7.91 0.42 3.53
N ILE A 89 7.91 1.73 3.30
CA ILE A 89 8.45 2.36 2.08
C ILE A 89 9.93 2.00 1.88
N ASP A 90 10.71 2.02 2.95
CA ASP A 90 12.16 1.78 2.86
C ASP A 90 12.57 0.36 3.22
N PHE A 91 11.73 -0.61 2.93
CA PHE A 91 11.98 -2.01 3.25
C PHE A 91 13.36 -2.52 2.78
N HIS A 92 13.90 -1.97 1.70
CA HIS A 92 15.23 -2.31 1.18
C HIS A 92 16.36 -2.01 2.16
N LEU A 93 16.16 -1.09 3.13
CA LEU A 93 17.16 -0.80 4.15
C LEU A 93 17.37 -1.98 5.11
N GLY A 94 16.33 -2.80 5.34
CA GLY A 94 16.43 -4.02 6.15
C GLY A 94 17.36 -5.09 5.54
N MET A 95 17.68 -4.99 4.26
CA MET A 95 18.66 -5.85 3.61
C MET A 95 20.11 -5.43 3.86
N ARG A 96 20.35 -4.27 4.46
CA ARG A 96 21.72 -3.82 4.76
C ARG A 96 22.24 -4.51 6.02
N SER A 97 23.45 -5.02 5.98
CA SER A 97 24.12 -5.59 7.16
C SER A 97 24.26 -4.54 8.26
N GLY A 98 23.92 -4.89 9.50
CA GLY A 98 24.04 -4.02 10.68
C GLY A 98 22.79 -3.19 11.02
N HIS A 99 21.68 -3.40 10.36
CA HIS A 99 20.40 -2.89 10.85
C HIS A 99 19.88 -3.81 11.96
N ASP A 100 19.78 -3.27 13.17
CA ASP A 100 19.14 -3.89 14.35
C ASP A 100 17.60 -3.89 14.22
N TRP A 101 17.08 -4.39 13.12
CA TRP A 101 15.65 -4.60 13.03
C TRP A 101 15.35 -6.01 13.53
N ASP A 102 14.70 -6.12 14.67
CA ASP A 102 14.40 -7.36 15.41
C ASP A 102 13.55 -8.39 14.65
N ASP A 103 13.21 -8.16 13.40
CA ASP A 103 12.36 -9.02 12.59
C ASP A 103 13.12 -9.62 11.41
N GLY A 104 14.12 -10.47 11.73
CA GLY A 104 14.93 -11.16 10.71
C GLY A 104 14.09 -11.91 9.67
N GLU A 105 13.02 -12.58 10.11
CA GLU A 105 12.12 -13.28 9.19
C GLU A 105 11.40 -12.38 8.19
N LEU A 106 11.12 -11.11 8.54
CA LEU A 106 10.49 -10.16 7.63
C LEU A 106 11.39 -9.88 6.43
N PHE A 107 12.69 -9.86 6.63
CA PHE A 107 13.69 -9.51 5.62
C PHE A 107 14.31 -10.71 4.91
N ASP A 108 14.22 -11.91 5.46
CA ASP A 108 14.75 -13.13 4.83
C ASP A 108 14.18 -13.35 3.43
N THR A 109 12.89 -13.09 3.24
CA THR A 109 12.24 -13.21 1.93
C THR A 109 12.74 -12.17 0.92
N LEU A 110 13.28 -11.04 1.33
CA LEU A 110 13.84 -10.04 0.42
C LEU A 110 15.09 -10.56 -0.27
N TRP A 111 15.95 -11.27 0.45
CA TRP A 111 17.14 -11.89 -0.13
C TRP A 111 16.82 -13.10 -1.05
N GLU A 112 15.64 -13.72 -0.87
CA GLU A 112 15.14 -14.73 -1.81
C GLU A 112 14.64 -14.09 -3.12
N ILE A 113 14.14 -12.84 -3.05
CA ILE A 113 13.53 -12.13 -4.19
C ILE A 113 14.57 -11.29 -4.95
N PHE A 114 15.45 -10.61 -4.22
CA PHE A 114 16.37 -9.62 -4.78
C PHE A 114 17.82 -10.04 -4.61
N PRO A 115 18.62 -9.98 -5.67
CA PRO A 115 20.06 -10.29 -5.60
C PRO A 115 20.86 -9.21 -4.84
N ASP A 116 20.33 -7.99 -4.74
CA ASP A 116 20.96 -6.87 -4.06
C ASP A 116 19.97 -5.81 -3.57
N VAL A 117 20.44 -4.92 -2.69
CA VAL A 117 19.68 -3.87 -2.05
C VAL A 117 19.15 -2.83 -3.07
N GLU A 118 19.88 -2.58 -4.15
CA GLU A 118 19.50 -1.57 -5.14
C GLU A 118 18.28 -2.06 -5.95
N GLN A 119 18.22 -3.31 -6.32
CA GLN A 119 17.05 -3.88 -6.99
C GLN A 119 15.81 -3.84 -6.07
N ALA A 120 15.98 -4.14 -4.78
CA ALA A 120 14.90 -3.98 -3.80
C ALA A 120 14.45 -2.52 -3.71
N ARG A 121 15.39 -1.56 -3.71
CA ARG A 121 15.08 -0.13 -3.68
C ARG A 121 14.24 0.30 -4.90
N GLN A 122 14.51 -0.24 -6.09
CA GLN A 122 13.75 0.08 -7.31
C GLN A 122 12.27 -0.32 -7.22
N GLU A 123 11.92 -1.24 -6.32
CA GLU A 123 10.55 -1.72 -6.13
C GLU A 123 9.80 -0.98 -5.01
N THR A 124 10.42 0.03 -4.39
CA THR A 124 9.76 0.83 -3.35
C THR A 124 8.68 1.74 -3.95
N ALA A 125 7.56 1.92 -3.25
CA ALA A 125 6.42 2.72 -3.73
C ALA A 125 6.82 4.12 -4.17
N ILE A 126 7.72 4.75 -3.44
CA ILE A 126 8.19 6.12 -3.72
C ILE A 126 8.82 6.27 -5.12
N LEU A 127 9.44 5.22 -5.68
CA LEU A 127 10.04 5.28 -7.02
C LEU A 127 9.02 5.12 -8.15
N HIS A 128 7.84 4.62 -7.85
CA HIS A 128 6.76 4.50 -8.84
C HIS A 128 5.84 5.74 -8.90
N VAL A 129 6.06 6.74 -8.05
CA VAL A 129 5.34 8.02 -8.15
C VAL A 129 5.72 8.73 -9.44
N HIS A 130 4.74 8.93 -10.33
CA HIS A 130 4.91 9.62 -11.60
C HIS A 130 4.21 10.99 -11.58
N PRO A 131 4.86 12.08 -12.04
CA PRO A 131 4.33 13.45 -11.92
C PRO A 131 3.08 13.74 -12.76
N LEU A 132 2.75 12.87 -13.71
CA LEU A 132 1.58 13.03 -14.58
C LEU A 132 0.55 11.91 -14.45
N ASN A 133 0.77 10.93 -13.56
CA ASN A 133 -0.11 9.78 -13.43
C ASN A 133 -0.02 9.16 -12.03
N TRP A 134 -1.03 9.41 -11.20
CA TRP A 134 -1.09 8.95 -9.82
C TRP A 134 -2.53 8.56 -9.43
N PRO A 135 -2.74 7.76 -8.34
CA PRO A 135 -4.09 7.49 -7.83
C PRO A 135 -4.74 8.77 -7.36
N ARG A 136 -6.00 8.98 -7.74
CA ARG A 136 -6.72 10.24 -7.46
C ARG A 136 -6.93 10.51 -5.98
N HIS A 137 -7.03 9.44 -5.19
CA HIS A 137 -7.24 9.52 -3.75
C HIS A 137 -6.17 8.69 -3.07
N GLN A 138 -5.35 9.33 -2.27
CA GLN A 138 -4.27 8.66 -1.54
C GLN A 138 -4.15 9.21 -0.13
N TRP A 139 -4.02 8.30 0.81
CA TRP A 139 -3.94 8.57 2.22
C TRP A 139 -2.94 7.63 2.88
N PHE A 140 -2.13 8.14 3.79
CA PHE A 140 -1.31 7.29 4.63
C PHE A 140 -1.07 7.93 5.99
N ALA A 141 -0.84 7.08 6.99
CA ALA A 141 -0.50 7.47 8.34
C ALA A 141 0.71 6.67 8.82
N SER A 142 1.54 7.29 9.65
CA SER A 142 2.64 6.61 10.31
C SER A 142 2.63 6.95 11.79
N ASP A 143 2.82 5.92 12.62
CA ASP A 143 2.95 6.07 14.07
C ASP A 143 4.17 6.93 14.38
N PRO A 144 4.03 8.00 15.20
CA PRO A 144 5.15 8.80 15.65
C PRO A 144 6.23 7.99 16.39
N ALA A 145 5.87 6.86 16.98
CA ALA A 145 6.79 5.96 17.67
C ALA A 145 7.41 4.89 16.76
N ASP A 146 6.98 4.77 15.53
CA ASP A 146 7.53 3.78 14.59
C ASP A 146 8.81 4.28 13.91
N HIS A 147 9.94 3.93 14.50
CA HIS A 147 11.26 4.31 13.98
C HIS A 147 11.67 3.54 12.70
N ARG A 148 10.95 2.48 12.32
CA ARG A 148 11.29 1.69 11.13
C ARG A 148 10.76 2.29 9.84
N TRP A 149 9.50 2.70 9.83
CA TRP A 149 8.81 3.06 8.59
C TRP A 149 8.51 4.54 8.45
N ARG A 150 8.55 5.30 9.55
CA ARG A 150 8.20 6.71 9.56
C ARG A 150 9.02 7.54 8.57
N ASP A 151 10.34 7.42 8.59
CA ASP A 151 11.22 8.19 7.69
C ASP A 151 10.89 7.97 6.22
N GLY A 152 10.54 6.74 5.85
CA GLY A 152 10.12 6.40 4.48
C GLY A 152 8.80 7.06 4.10
N ALA A 153 7.84 7.07 5.03
CA ALA A 153 6.56 7.73 4.82
C ALA A 153 6.70 9.26 4.72
N GLU A 154 7.54 9.89 5.54
CA GLU A 154 7.85 11.33 5.47
C GLU A 154 8.57 11.70 4.16
N ARG A 155 9.46 10.84 3.64
CA ARG A 155 10.07 11.05 2.32
C ARG A 155 9.06 10.94 1.20
N LEU A 156 8.10 10.01 1.29
CA LEU A 156 7.01 9.92 0.32
C LEU A 156 6.16 11.19 0.34
N ASP A 157 5.75 11.66 1.51
CA ASP A 157 5.01 12.92 1.70
C ASP A 157 5.73 14.09 1.05
N SER A 158 7.02 14.28 1.38
CA SER A 158 7.86 15.34 0.82
C SER A 158 7.94 15.28 -0.70
N LYS A 159 8.03 14.07 -1.29
CA LYS A 159 8.04 13.88 -2.74
C LYS A 159 6.70 14.26 -3.37
N LEU A 160 5.59 13.85 -2.77
CA LEU A 160 4.25 14.16 -3.27
C LEU A 160 3.97 15.68 -3.19
N ILE A 161 4.37 16.34 -2.10
CA ILE A 161 4.30 17.80 -1.95
C ILE A 161 5.12 18.49 -3.06
N ALA A 162 6.38 18.07 -3.24
CA ALA A 162 7.28 18.66 -4.25
C ALA A 162 6.75 18.52 -5.68
N LEU A 163 6.00 17.46 -5.97
CA LEU A 163 5.38 17.23 -7.28
C LEU A 163 3.99 17.85 -7.40
N GLY A 164 3.44 18.45 -6.34
CA GLY A 164 2.10 19.01 -6.31
C GLY A 164 0.99 17.93 -6.41
N ILE A 165 1.28 16.70 -6.00
CA ILE A 165 0.35 15.57 -6.07
C ILE A 165 -0.56 15.58 -4.83
N PRO A 166 -1.90 15.68 -4.98
CA PRO A 166 -2.82 15.69 -3.86
C PRO A 166 -2.78 14.39 -3.06
N HIS A 167 -2.65 14.49 -1.76
CA HIS A 167 -2.67 13.37 -0.83
C HIS A 167 -3.01 13.83 0.59
N THR A 168 -3.24 12.89 1.49
CA THR A 168 -3.36 13.12 2.93
C THR A 168 -2.33 12.26 3.64
N ALA A 169 -1.47 12.90 4.43
CA ALA A 169 -0.48 12.22 5.26
C ALA A 169 -0.69 12.62 6.72
N LEU A 170 -0.70 11.65 7.64
CA LEU A 170 -0.90 11.87 9.07
C LEU A 170 0.28 11.31 9.86
N PHE A 171 1.04 12.21 10.51
CA PHE A 171 2.23 11.88 11.29
C PHE A 171 2.13 12.27 12.77
N ASP A 172 1.17 13.15 13.12
CA ASP A 172 1.05 13.76 14.44
C ASP A 172 -0.14 13.21 15.24
N GLN A 173 -0.52 11.95 14.97
CA GLN A 173 -1.53 11.28 15.78
C GLN A 173 -0.97 11.03 17.19
N PRO A 174 -1.79 11.12 18.25
CA PRO A 174 -1.32 10.85 19.60
C PRO A 174 -0.71 9.45 19.69
N THR A 175 0.52 9.37 20.22
CA THR A 175 1.16 8.11 20.59
C THR A 175 0.46 7.52 21.80
N ASN A 176 -0.57 6.77 21.58
CA ASN A 176 -1.18 5.93 22.60
C ASN A 176 -1.26 4.51 22.04
N ASP A 177 -1.50 3.55 22.93
CA ASP A 177 -1.64 2.13 22.57
C ASP A 177 -2.75 1.86 21.53
N ASP A 178 -3.37 2.90 21.00
CA ASP A 178 -4.54 2.89 20.11
C ASP A 178 -4.28 3.48 18.72
N PHE A 179 -3.01 3.81 18.37
CA PHE A 179 -2.70 4.38 17.05
C PHE A 179 -3.26 3.53 15.91
N LEU A 180 -3.05 2.21 15.97
CA LEU A 180 -3.48 1.32 14.90
C LEU A 180 -5.00 1.31 14.72
N THR A 181 -5.75 1.30 15.81
CA THR A 181 -7.23 1.35 15.78
C THR A 181 -7.70 2.68 15.19
N THR A 182 -7.16 3.79 15.68
CA THR A 182 -7.53 5.14 15.21
C THR A 182 -7.17 5.34 13.73
N ALA A 183 -5.98 4.90 13.32
CA ALA A 183 -5.54 4.98 11.93
C ALA A 183 -6.38 4.07 11.02
N ALA A 184 -6.78 2.89 11.49
CA ALA A 184 -7.63 1.97 10.74
C ALA A 184 -9.04 2.57 10.52
N GLU A 185 -9.64 3.16 11.54
CA GLU A 185 -10.93 3.85 11.43
C GLU A 185 -10.86 5.01 10.43
N ALA A 186 -9.82 5.85 10.53
CA ALA A 186 -9.60 6.96 9.61
C ALA A 186 -9.38 6.48 8.17
N ALA A 187 -8.57 5.44 7.98
CA ALA A 187 -8.32 4.84 6.67
C ALA A 187 -9.61 4.28 6.04
N VAL A 188 -10.42 3.54 6.82
CA VAL A 188 -11.70 3.01 6.35
C VAL A 188 -12.65 4.13 5.96
N GLN A 189 -12.76 5.19 6.78
CA GLN A 189 -13.60 6.34 6.47
C GLN A 189 -13.13 7.05 5.19
N PHE A 190 -11.81 7.21 5.03
CA PHE A 190 -11.23 7.74 3.80
C PHE A 190 -11.60 6.87 2.59
N MET A 191 -11.45 5.54 2.68
CA MET A 191 -11.78 4.60 1.61
C MET A 191 -13.24 4.69 1.19
N VAL A 192 -14.16 4.75 2.17
CA VAL A 192 -15.61 4.92 1.92
C VAL A 192 -15.86 6.19 1.13
N ASN A 193 -15.34 7.32 1.59
CA ASN A 193 -15.60 8.63 0.95
C ASN A 193 -14.98 8.68 -0.46
N ALA A 194 -13.77 8.16 -0.62
CA ALA A 194 -13.05 8.18 -1.89
C ALA A 194 -13.71 7.27 -2.95
N LEU A 195 -14.11 6.06 -2.56
CA LEU A 195 -14.80 5.14 -3.48
C LEU A 195 -16.21 5.63 -3.85
N ASP A 196 -16.91 6.28 -2.92
CA ASP A 196 -18.18 6.93 -3.22
C ASP A 196 -17.99 8.09 -4.22
N ALA A 197 -16.94 8.90 -4.06
CA ALA A 197 -16.58 9.94 -5.02
C ALA A 197 -16.25 9.37 -6.42
N GLU A 198 -15.49 8.27 -6.49
CA GLU A 198 -15.20 7.59 -7.74
C GLU A 198 -16.46 7.02 -8.41
N SER A 199 -17.38 6.44 -7.64
CA SER A 199 -18.63 5.88 -8.16
C SER A 199 -19.53 6.91 -8.85
N ARG A 200 -19.41 8.20 -8.48
CA ARG A 200 -20.17 9.32 -9.06
C ARG A 200 -19.49 9.97 -10.26
N ARG A 201 -18.29 9.54 -10.61
CA ARG A 201 -17.62 10.10 -11.78
C ARG A 201 -18.30 9.60 -13.04
N VAL A 202 -18.75 10.56 -13.82
CA VAL A 202 -19.22 10.30 -15.19
C VAL A 202 -17.97 10.11 -16.05
N CYS A 203 -17.85 8.96 -16.68
CA CYS A 203 -16.78 8.66 -17.65
C CYS A 203 -17.03 9.40 -18.96
#